data_e9476240603956e7741673251fe04895
#
_entry.id   e9476240603956e7741673251fe04895
#
_cell.length_a   1.000
_cell.length_b   1.000
_cell.length_c   1.000
_cell.angle_alpha   90.00
_cell.angle_beta   90.00
_cell.angle_gamma   90.00
#
_symmetry.space_group_name_H-M   'P 1'
#
loop_
_entity.id
_entity.type
_entity.pdbx_description
1 polymer ?
#
loop_
_entity_poly.entity_id
_entity_poly.type
_entity_poly.pdbx_seq_one_letter_code
_entity_poly.pdbx_strand_id
1 'polypeptide(L)'
;VVVIEMNPRVSRSSALASKATGFPIAKVAAKLAVGYTLDELKNEITGGLTPASFEPAIDYVVTKIPRFAFEKFPQADARLTTQMKSVGEVMAMGRTFRESVQKALRGLETGKVGFDPTGLDLADADDLATLRRELKAPGPERLFYVADAFRAGMGVEDIHALSFIDPWFLDQIEEIIQEEKRVAAEGLDTLDAKRLRKLKRDGFSDARLAQLAGTDEAAVR
;
A
#
# COMPACT_ATOMS: atom_id res chain seq x y z
N VAL A 1 0.17 18.55 9.69
CA VAL A 1 -0.30 18.54 8.28
C VAL A 1 0.18 19.81 7.60
N VAL A 2 0.82 19.67 6.44
CA VAL A 2 1.30 20.78 5.62
C VAL A 2 0.47 20.81 4.33
N VAL A 3 -0.17 21.94 4.04
CA VAL A 3 -0.88 22.14 2.76
C VAL A 3 0.17 22.51 1.71
N ILE A 4 0.29 21.71 0.65
CA ILE A 4 1.25 21.91 -0.44
C ILE A 4 0.58 22.68 -1.58
N GLU A 5 -0.60 22.22 -2.02
CA GLU A 5 -1.41 22.87 -3.05
C GLU A 5 -2.88 22.47 -2.92
N MET A 6 -3.75 23.21 -3.57
CA MET A 6 -5.15 22.86 -3.76
C MET A 6 -5.49 22.93 -5.25
N ASN A 7 -5.99 21.85 -5.80
CA ASN A 7 -6.46 21.84 -7.20
C ASN A 7 -7.92 22.30 -7.27
N PRO A 8 -8.22 23.48 -7.83
CA PRO A 8 -9.60 23.98 -7.93
C PRO A 8 -10.36 23.33 -9.11
N ARG A 9 -10.30 22.02 -9.20
CA ARG A 9 -10.89 21.21 -10.27
C ARG A 9 -11.04 19.76 -9.84
N VAL A 10 -11.84 18.98 -10.57
CA VAL A 10 -11.82 17.52 -10.43
C VAL A 10 -10.47 16.99 -10.91
N SER A 11 -9.79 16.28 -10.04
CA SER A 11 -8.42 15.78 -10.26
C SER A 11 -8.38 14.25 -10.26
N ARG A 12 -7.19 13.65 -10.46
CA ARG A 12 -6.98 12.20 -10.26
C ARG A 12 -7.35 11.76 -8.85
N SER A 13 -7.06 12.58 -7.86
CA SER A 13 -7.42 12.30 -6.46
C SER A 13 -8.92 12.19 -6.28
N SER A 14 -9.69 13.05 -6.97
CA SER A 14 -11.16 12.98 -6.97
C SER A 14 -11.67 11.70 -7.63
N ALA A 15 -11.05 11.28 -8.75
CA ALA A 15 -11.39 10.02 -9.42
C ALA A 15 -11.10 8.80 -8.53
N LEU A 16 -9.97 8.82 -7.81
CA LEU A 16 -9.62 7.78 -6.86
C LEU A 16 -10.60 7.75 -5.67
N ALA A 17 -10.93 8.91 -5.12
CA ALA A 17 -11.91 9.03 -4.04
C ALA A 17 -13.30 8.54 -4.48
N SER A 18 -13.73 8.84 -5.71
CA SER A 18 -14.96 8.29 -6.28
C SER A 18 -14.96 6.77 -6.34
N LYS A 19 -13.84 6.16 -6.77
CA LYS A 19 -13.70 4.70 -6.80
C LYS A 19 -13.67 4.11 -5.39
N ALA A 20 -12.98 4.78 -4.46
CA ALA A 20 -12.83 4.31 -3.08
C ALA A 20 -14.16 4.31 -2.32
N THR A 21 -14.98 5.33 -2.52
CA THR A 21 -16.23 5.55 -1.77
C THR A 21 -17.49 5.12 -2.52
N GLY A 22 -17.41 4.95 -3.85
CA GLY A 22 -18.57 4.81 -4.73
C GLY A 22 -19.31 6.12 -4.99
N PHE A 23 -18.89 7.25 -4.38
CA PHE A 23 -19.55 8.55 -4.55
C PHE A 23 -19.16 9.19 -5.88
N PRO A 24 -20.14 9.56 -6.75
CA PRO A 24 -19.87 10.01 -8.12
C PRO A 24 -19.47 11.50 -8.15
N ILE A 25 -18.25 11.82 -7.67
CA ILE A 25 -17.79 13.21 -7.50
C ILE A 25 -17.90 14.03 -8.79
N ALA A 26 -17.49 13.49 -9.94
CA ALA A 26 -17.56 14.25 -11.20
C ALA A 26 -19.00 14.57 -11.63
N LYS A 27 -19.93 13.64 -11.45
CA LYS A 27 -21.36 13.85 -11.74
C LYS A 27 -21.97 14.91 -10.82
N VAL A 28 -21.65 14.84 -9.53
CA VAL A 28 -22.10 15.82 -8.54
C VAL A 28 -21.51 17.20 -8.87
N ALA A 29 -20.20 17.28 -9.12
CA ALA A 29 -19.52 18.52 -9.48
C ALA A 29 -20.13 19.20 -10.73
N ALA A 30 -20.50 18.42 -11.75
CA ALA A 30 -21.15 18.95 -12.94
C ALA A 30 -22.52 19.55 -12.62
N LYS A 31 -23.29 18.93 -11.73
CA LYS A 31 -24.58 19.48 -11.29
C LYS A 31 -24.43 20.74 -10.45
N LEU A 32 -23.45 20.77 -9.55
CA LEU A 32 -23.14 21.99 -8.78
C LEU A 32 -22.75 23.17 -9.69
N ALA A 33 -22.01 22.88 -10.76
CA ALA A 33 -21.59 23.92 -11.72
C ALA A 33 -22.77 24.59 -12.48
N VAL A 34 -23.93 23.94 -12.57
CA VAL A 34 -25.14 24.49 -13.17
C VAL A 34 -26.16 24.98 -12.14
N GLY A 35 -25.75 25.08 -10.87
CA GLY A 35 -26.52 25.80 -9.83
C GLY A 35 -27.24 24.91 -8.81
N TYR A 36 -27.17 23.60 -8.89
CA TYR A 36 -27.67 22.73 -7.81
C TYR A 36 -26.82 22.87 -6.55
N THR A 37 -27.42 22.61 -5.39
CA THR A 37 -26.72 22.51 -4.11
C THR A 37 -26.59 21.05 -3.65
N LEU A 38 -25.68 20.75 -2.70
CA LEU A 38 -25.46 19.38 -2.25
C LEU A 38 -26.67 18.78 -1.51
N ASP A 39 -27.48 19.60 -0.86
CA ASP A 39 -28.70 19.21 -0.15
C ASP A 39 -29.86 18.90 -1.09
N GLU A 40 -29.91 19.55 -2.27
CA GLU A 40 -30.88 19.26 -3.32
C GLU A 40 -30.58 17.94 -4.07
N LEU A 41 -29.31 17.53 -4.10
CA LEU A 41 -28.90 16.32 -4.80
C LEU A 41 -29.04 15.09 -3.90
N LYS A 42 -29.58 14.02 -4.47
CA LYS A 42 -29.69 12.72 -3.78
C LYS A 42 -28.37 11.94 -3.84
N ASN A 43 -28.05 11.29 -2.74
CA ASN A 43 -26.88 10.40 -2.66
C ASN A 43 -27.23 9.04 -3.30
N GLU A 44 -26.57 8.71 -4.42
CA GLU A 44 -26.81 7.47 -5.16
C GLU A 44 -26.34 6.21 -4.39
N ILE A 45 -25.32 6.33 -3.51
CA ILE A 45 -24.84 5.22 -2.69
C ILE A 45 -25.93 4.71 -1.75
N THR A 46 -26.76 5.61 -1.23
CA THR A 46 -27.85 5.27 -0.31
C THR A 46 -29.18 5.01 -1.03
N GLY A 47 -29.16 4.87 -2.36
CA GLY A 47 -30.39 4.76 -3.15
C GLY A 47 -31.27 6.02 -3.10
N GLY A 48 -30.67 7.18 -2.79
CA GLY A 48 -31.39 8.46 -2.70
C GLY A 48 -32.06 8.72 -1.36
N LEU A 49 -31.79 7.91 -0.34
CA LEU A 49 -32.36 8.07 1.01
C LEU A 49 -31.77 9.27 1.75
N THR A 50 -30.53 9.65 1.45
CA THR A 50 -29.86 10.80 2.03
C THR A 50 -29.47 11.83 0.96
N PRO A 51 -29.26 13.10 1.29
CA PRO A 51 -28.73 14.09 0.37
C PRO A 51 -27.25 13.85 0.08
N ALA A 52 -26.73 14.44 -1.00
CA ALA A 52 -25.33 14.34 -1.40
C ALA A 52 -24.37 15.07 -0.43
N SER A 53 -24.88 15.92 0.45
CA SER A 53 -24.14 16.55 1.55
C SER A 53 -23.76 15.60 2.68
N PHE A 54 -24.32 14.39 2.71
CA PHE A 54 -24.01 13.39 3.73
C PHE A 54 -22.63 12.75 3.46
N GLU A 55 -21.73 12.80 4.46
CA GLU A 55 -20.40 12.18 4.32
C GLU A 55 -20.49 10.67 4.15
N PRO A 56 -19.70 10.07 3.21
CA PRO A 56 -19.64 8.63 3.09
C PRO A 56 -19.01 7.99 4.33
N ALA A 57 -19.66 6.97 4.89
CA ALA A 57 -19.09 6.11 5.93
C ALA A 57 -18.61 4.83 5.27
N ILE A 58 -17.31 4.50 5.46
CA ILE A 58 -16.70 3.29 4.92
C ILE A 58 -16.15 2.41 6.06
N ASP A 59 -16.27 1.09 5.90
CA ASP A 59 -15.81 0.09 6.87
C ASP A 59 -14.65 -0.77 6.31
N TYR A 60 -13.91 -0.23 5.34
CA TYR A 60 -12.78 -0.86 4.68
C TYR A 60 -11.62 0.14 4.53
N VAL A 61 -10.43 -0.40 4.32
CA VAL A 61 -9.22 0.40 4.09
C VAL A 61 -8.89 0.41 2.60
N VAL A 62 -8.58 1.59 2.08
CA VAL A 62 -8.10 1.76 0.70
C VAL A 62 -6.64 2.21 0.74
N THR A 63 -5.75 1.39 0.21
CA THR A 63 -4.34 1.73 0.05
C THR A 63 -4.07 2.13 -1.39
N LYS A 64 -3.45 3.31 -1.55
CA LYS A 64 -2.97 3.81 -2.83
C LYS A 64 -1.44 3.79 -2.83
N ILE A 65 -0.84 3.18 -3.86
CA ILE A 65 0.60 3.22 -4.09
C ILE A 65 0.87 3.81 -5.48
N PRO A 66 1.73 4.84 -5.60
CA PRO A 66 2.11 5.37 -6.91
C PRO A 66 2.97 4.36 -7.68
N ARG A 67 2.78 4.29 -8.99
CA ARG A 67 3.60 3.48 -9.91
C ARG A 67 4.63 4.38 -10.57
N PHE A 68 5.89 3.97 -10.50
CA PHE A 68 7.01 4.60 -11.18
C PHE A 68 7.48 3.69 -12.31
N ALA A 69 8.04 4.26 -13.37
CA ALA A 69 8.52 3.53 -14.55
C ALA A 69 9.99 3.81 -14.83
N PHE A 70 10.80 3.93 -13.77
CA PHE A 70 12.25 4.20 -13.91
C PHE A 70 12.97 3.07 -14.66
N GLU A 71 12.43 1.85 -14.64
CA GLU A 71 12.94 0.73 -15.45
C GLU A 71 12.87 1.00 -16.96
N LYS A 72 11.97 1.88 -17.41
CA LYS A 72 11.85 2.32 -18.80
C LYS A 72 12.69 3.56 -19.11
N PHE A 73 13.12 4.26 -18.08
CA PHE A 73 13.86 5.52 -18.18
C PHE A 73 15.09 5.48 -17.26
N PRO A 74 16.09 4.65 -17.57
CA PRO A 74 17.23 4.41 -16.66
C PRO A 74 18.12 5.65 -16.43
N GLN A 75 18.00 6.67 -17.28
CA GLN A 75 18.72 7.95 -17.11
C GLN A 75 17.97 8.94 -16.19
N ALA A 76 16.73 8.65 -15.82
CA ALA A 76 15.96 9.53 -14.93
C ALA A 76 16.41 9.35 -13.48
N ASP A 77 16.50 10.47 -12.75
CA ASP A 77 16.74 10.44 -11.31
C ASP A 77 15.56 9.79 -10.58
N ALA A 78 15.79 8.63 -9.97
CA ALA A 78 14.78 7.86 -9.25
C ALA A 78 14.48 8.40 -7.84
N ARG A 79 15.22 9.40 -7.35
CA ARG A 79 14.94 10.01 -6.04
C ARG A 79 13.66 10.84 -6.10
N LEU A 80 12.77 10.56 -5.15
CA LEU A 80 11.50 11.26 -5.05
C LEU A 80 11.73 12.64 -4.39
N THR A 81 11.23 13.66 -5.04
CA THR A 81 11.32 15.06 -4.61
C THR A 81 9.92 15.69 -4.66
N THR A 82 9.84 17.02 -4.71
CA THR A 82 8.60 17.77 -4.91
C THR A 82 8.03 17.65 -6.33
N GLN A 83 8.82 17.14 -7.28
CA GLN A 83 8.35 16.89 -8.64
C GLN A 83 7.52 15.60 -8.71
N MET A 84 6.44 15.63 -9.49
CA MET A 84 5.64 14.45 -9.76
C MET A 84 6.38 13.54 -10.75
N LYS A 85 6.83 12.36 -10.27
CA LYS A 85 7.57 11.36 -11.07
C LYS A 85 6.76 10.08 -11.32
N SER A 86 5.60 9.94 -10.69
CA SER A 86 4.73 8.78 -10.90
C SER A 86 4.04 8.83 -12.26
N VAL A 87 3.92 7.66 -12.91
CA VAL A 87 3.23 7.50 -14.20
C VAL A 87 1.81 6.98 -14.06
N GLY A 88 1.47 6.49 -12.87
CA GLY A 88 0.16 5.92 -12.53
C GLY A 88 0.09 5.61 -11.06
N GLU A 89 -0.93 4.84 -10.70
CA GLU A 89 -1.19 4.44 -9.31
C GLU A 89 -2.00 3.16 -9.29
N VAL A 90 -1.81 2.35 -8.24
CA VAL A 90 -2.69 1.25 -7.89
C VAL A 90 -3.55 1.65 -6.71
N MET A 91 -4.74 1.08 -6.64
CA MET A 91 -5.63 1.17 -5.51
C MET A 91 -6.07 -0.24 -5.13
N ALA A 92 -5.94 -0.59 -3.85
CA ALA A 92 -6.40 -1.86 -3.33
C ALA A 92 -7.25 -1.64 -2.09
N MET A 93 -8.28 -2.45 -1.94
CA MET A 93 -9.19 -2.44 -0.79
C MET A 93 -9.02 -3.71 0.04
N GLY A 94 -9.11 -3.54 1.36
CA GLY A 94 -9.10 -4.63 2.32
C GLY A 94 -9.87 -4.27 3.59
N ARG A 95 -10.10 -5.23 4.45
CA ARG A 95 -10.70 -4.98 5.77
C ARG A 95 -9.70 -4.34 6.73
N THR A 96 -8.41 -4.57 6.49
CA THR A 96 -7.31 -4.04 7.28
C THR A 96 -6.27 -3.39 6.38
N PHE A 97 -5.41 -2.54 6.96
CA PHE A 97 -4.28 -1.98 6.22
C PHE A 97 -3.34 -3.08 5.72
N ARG A 98 -3.05 -4.10 6.52
CA ARG A 98 -2.20 -5.23 6.13
C ARG A 98 -2.72 -5.94 4.88
N GLU A 99 -4.02 -6.20 4.81
CA GLU A 99 -4.66 -6.78 3.63
C GLU A 99 -4.51 -5.86 2.43
N SER A 100 -4.87 -4.59 2.58
CA SER A 100 -4.92 -3.65 1.46
C SER A 100 -3.52 -3.31 0.92
N VAL A 101 -2.51 -3.13 1.78
CA VAL A 101 -1.14 -2.82 1.35
C VAL A 101 -0.50 -3.98 0.58
N GLN A 102 -0.65 -5.22 1.05
CA GLN A 102 -0.13 -6.39 0.35
C GLN A 102 -0.82 -6.60 -1.02
N LYS A 103 -2.14 -6.37 -1.11
CA LYS A 103 -2.85 -6.36 -2.39
C LYS A 103 -2.34 -5.26 -3.32
N ALA A 104 -2.09 -4.05 -2.79
CA ALA A 104 -1.58 -2.93 -3.57
C ALA A 104 -0.17 -3.20 -4.11
N LEU A 105 0.72 -3.80 -3.33
CA LEU A 105 2.07 -4.18 -3.78
C LEU A 105 2.01 -5.13 -4.98
N ARG A 106 1.16 -6.16 -4.92
CA ARG A 106 0.95 -7.07 -6.06
C ARG A 106 0.35 -6.36 -7.28
N GLY A 107 -0.58 -5.44 -7.04
CA GLY A 107 -1.22 -4.64 -8.08
C GLY A 107 -0.28 -3.68 -8.83
N LEU A 108 0.92 -3.42 -8.32
CA LEU A 108 1.94 -2.63 -9.02
C LEU A 108 2.49 -3.34 -10.27
N GLU A 109 2.29 -4.65 -10.40
CA GLU A 109 2.75 -5.48 -11.54
C GLU A 109 4.26 -5.35 -11.80
N THR A 110 5.04 -5.30 -10.71
CA THR A 110 6.52 -5.25 -10.74
C THR A 110 7.16 -6.61 -10.52
N GLY A 111 6.37 -7.70 -10.60
CA GLY A 111 6.83 -9.05 -10.31
C GLY A 111 6.87 -9.41 -8.82
N LYS A 112 6.56 -8.46 -7.95
CA LYS A 112 6.53 -8.67 -6.50
C LYS A 112 5.19 -9.30 -6.07
N VAL A 113 5.24 -10.25 -5.14
CA VAL A 113 4.05 -10.99 -4.65
C VAL A 113 3.64 -10.62 -3.22
N GLY A 114 4.36 -9.71 -2.61
CA GLY A 114 4.16 -9.16 -1.26
C GLY A 114 5.29 -8.20 -0.91
N PHE A 115 5.74 -8.21 0.33
CA PHE A 115 6.97 -7.53 0.77
C PHE A 115 8.20 -8.38 0.43
N ASP A 116 8.45 -8.58 -0.85
CA ASP A 116 9.62 -9.35 -1.31
C ASP A 116 10.93 -8.67 -0.90
N PRO A 117 12.00 -9.42 -0.58
CA PRO A 117 13.31 -8.85 -0.28
C PRO A 117 13.85 -8.01 -1.44
N THR A 118 14.66 -7.00 -1.11
CA THR A 118 15.33 -6.15 -2.13
C THR A 118 16.53 -6.84 -2.76
N GLY A 119 17.04 -7.91 -2.15
CA GLY A 119 18.22 -8.65 -2.59
C GLY A 119 19.51 -8.20 -1.89
N LEU A 120 19.43 -7.30 -0.89
CA LEU A 120 20.58 -6.98 -0.05
C LEU A 120 20.94 -8.16 0.85
N ASP A 121 22.24 -8.34 1.05
CA ASP A 121 22.76 -9.24 2.10
C ASP A 121 22.71 -8.52 3.45
N LEU A 122 21.71 -8.85 4.26
CA LEU A 122 21.49 -8.21 5.57
C LEU A 122 22.54 -8.58 6.63
N ALA A 123 23.54 -9.43 6.30
CA ALA A 123 24.71 -9.70 7.12
C ALA A 123 25.93 -8.84 6.70
N ASP A 124 25.90 -8.26 5.51
CA ASP A 124 26.97 -7.43 4.98
C ASP A 124 26.86 -5.96 5.47
N ALA A 125 27.97 -5.36 5.86
CA ALA A 125 27.99 -4.01 6.43
C ALA A 125 27.72 -2.92 5.39
N ASP A 126 28.15 -3.09 4.15
CA ASP A 126 27.96 -2.12 3.06
C ASP A 126 26.50 -2.13 2.59
N ASP A 127 25.89 -3.32 2.54
CA ASP A 127 24.48 -3.50 2.26
C ASP A 127 23.60 -2.92 3.37
N LEU A 128 23.96 -3.08 4.63
CA LEU A 128 23.30 -2.41 5.75
C LEU A 128 23.44 -0.88 5.69
N ALA A 129 24.59 -0.36 5.26
CA ALA A 129 24.75 1.07 5.03
C ALA A 129 23.88 1.57 3.88
N THR A 130 23.76 0.77 2.83
CA THR A 130 22.83 1.02 1.71
C THR A 130 21.38 1.03 2.18
N LEU A 131 20.95 0.03 2.94
CA LEU A 131 19.61 -0.03 3.54
C LEU A 131 19.27 1.24 4.33
N ARG A 132 20.18 1.70 5.20
CA ARG A 132 19.99 2.94 5.97
C ARG A 132 19.89 4.17 5.09
N ARG A 133 20.66 4.24 4.00
CA ARG A 133 20.59 5.34 3.02
C ARG A 133 19.24 5.34 2.30
N GLU A 134 18.75 4.21 1.85
CA GLU A 134 17.47 4.07 1.15
C GLU A 134 16.26 4.35 2.07
N LEU A 135 16.37 4.11 3.35
CA LEU A 135 15.37 4.52 4.34
C LEU A 135 15.30 6.04 4.47
N LYS A 136 16.45 6.75 4.47
CA LYS A 136 16.51 8.21 4.60
C LYS A 136 16.05 8.94 3.34
N ALA A 137 16.46 8.47 2.18
CA ALA A 137 16.21 9.13 0.92
C ALA A 137 15.03 8.46 0.19
N PRO A 138 13.88 9.16 0.03
CA PRO A 138 12.69 8.55 -0.55
C PRO A 138 12.95 8.08 -1.99
N GLY A 139 12.70 6.80 -2.23
CA GLY A 139 12.77 6.15 -3.52
C GLY A 139 11.51 5.33 -3.80
N PRO A 140 11.32 4.85 -5.05
CA PRO A 140 10.14 4.12 -5.45
C PRO A 140 9.97 2.78 -4.71
N GLU A 141 11.06 2.18 -4.25
CA GLU A 141 11.08 0.88 -3.56
C GLU A 141 11.21 0.99 -2.05
N ARG A 142 11.07 2.19 -1.48
CA ARG A 142 11.30 2.44 -0.05
C ARG A 142 10.54 1.50 0.88
N LEU A 143 9.32 1.08 0.52
CA LEU A 143 8.53 0.15 1.33
C LEU A 143 9.20 -1.23 1.46
N PHE A 144 9.91 -1.70 0.43
CA PHE A 144 10.66 -2.96 0.49
C PHE A 144 11.90 -2.83 1.38
N TYR A 145 12.57 -1.68 1.37
CA TYR A 145 13.67 -1.39 2.30
C TYR A 145 13.19 -1.30 3.75
N VAL A 146 11.99 -0.80 4.00
CA VAL A 146 11.37 -0.85 5.35
C VAL A 146 11.18 -2.30 5.80
N ALA A 147 10.70 -3.17 4.92
CA ALA A 147 10.54 -4.59 5.23
C ALA A 147 11.89 -5.27 5.51
N ASP A 148 12.92 -4.97 4.72
CA ASP A 148 14.27 -5.52 4.94
C ASP A 148 14.91 -4.97 6.22
N ALA A 149 14.62 -3.74 6.63
CA ALA A 149 15.06 -3.21 7.92
C ALA A 149 14.49 -4.04 9.10
N PHE A 150 13.22 -4.43 9.06
CA PHE A 150 12.65 -5.34 10.05
C PHE A 150 13.25 -6.76 9.98
N ARG A 151 13.61 -7.24 8.78
CA ARG A 151 14.33 -8.53 8.62
C ARG A 151 15.73 -8.46 9.21
N ALA A 152 16.41 -7.31 9.08
CA ALA A 152 17.71 -7.04 9.68
C ALA A 152 17.66 -6.79 11.21
N GLY A 153 16.47 -6.78 11.82
CA GLY A 153 16.30 -6.61 13.27
C GLY A 153 16.23 -5.16 13.75
N MET A 154 16.07 -4.19 12.85
CA MET A 154 15.83 -2.79 13.25
C MET A 154 14.43 -2.65 13.88
N GLY A 155 14.33 -1.83 14.94
CA GLY A 155 13.05 -1.51 15.58
C GLY A 155 12.27 -0.41 14.87
N VAL A 156 10.98 -0.29 15.23
CA VAL A 156 10.08 0.77 14.71
C VAL A 156 10.67 2.17 14.91
N GLU A 157 11.22 2.43 16.09
CA GLU A 157 11.80 3.74 16.45
C GLU A 157 12.99 4.09 15.57
N ASP A 158 13.90 3.11 15.31
CA ASP A 158 15.05 3.31 14.43
C ASP A 158 14.64 3.60 12.99
N ILE A 159 13.66 2.85 12.48
CA ILE A 159 13.14 3.03 11.12
C ILE A 159 12.39 4.35 11.02
N HIS A 160 11.61 4.73 12.03
CA HIS A 160 10.94 6.02 12.08
C HIS A 160 11.95 7.18 12.07
N ALA A 161 12.99 7.12 12.89
CA ALA A 161 14.02 8.15 12.94
C ALA A 161 14.75 8.37 11.61
N LEU A 162 14.87 7.32 10.79
CA LEU A 162 15.48 7.40 9.46
C LEU A 162 14.49 7.85 8.39
N SER A 163 13.26 7.35 8.44
CA SER A 163 12.30 7.44 7.34
C SER A 163 11.24 8.52 7.51
N PHE A 164 10.96 8.93 8.75
CA PHE A 164 9.81 9.75 9.15
C PHE A 164 8.45 9.14 8.77
N ILE A 165 8.40 7.84 8.49
CA ILE A 165 7.13 7.11 8.32
C ILE A 165 6.47 7.00 9.70
N ASP A 166 5.17 7.30 9.76
CA ASP A 166 4.43 7.22 11.03
C ASP A 166 4.55 5.83 11.64
N PRO A 167 4.85 5.71 12.95
CA PRO A 167 5.04 4.45 13.65
C PRO A 167 3.88 3.47 13.45
N TRP A 168 2.64 3.94 13.39
CA TRP A 168 1.49 3.08 13.19
C TRP A 168 1.60 2.24 11.89
N PHE A 169 2.08 2.83 10.79
CA PHE A 169 2.30 2.08 9.55
C PHE A 169 3.47 1.11 9.68
N LEU A 170 4.51 1.51 10.39
CA LEU A 170 5.68 0.66 10.65
C LEU A 170 5.29 -0.57 11.47
N ASP A 171 4.47 -0.41 12.52
CA ASP A 171 3.92 -1.52 13.33
C ASP A 171 3.16 -2.52 12.45
N GLN A 172 2.33 -2.02 11.52
CA GLN A 172 1.58 -2.90 10.62
C GLN A 172 2.48 -3.69 9.67
N ILE A 173 3.57 -3.06 9.18
CA ILE A 173 4.55 -3.74 8.31
C ILE A 173 5.38 -4.72 9.13
N GLU A 174 5.79 -4.35 10.34
CA GLU A 174 6.50 -5.25 11.26
C GLU A 174 5.72 -6.54 11.50
N GLU A 175 4.42 -6.43 11.82
CA GLU A 175 3.56 -7.60 12.03
C GLU A 175 3.50 -8.51 10.78
N ILE A 176 3.48 -7.94 9.56
CA ILE A 176 3.55 -8.73 8.33
C ILE A 176 4.89 -9.49 8.27
N ILE A 177 6.01 -8.81 8.53
CA ILE A 177 7.34 -9.43 8.47
C ILE A 177 7.53 -10.49 9.56
N GLN A 178 6.97 -10.28 10.74
CA GLN A 178 6.98 -11.30 11.81
C GLN A 178 6.17 -12.55 11.40
N GLU A 179 5.02 -12.38 10.74
CA GLU A 179 4.26 -13.51 10.20
C GLU A 179 5.03 -14.22 9.07
N GLU A 180 5.75 -13.50 8.21
CA GLU A 180 6.64 -14.11 7.21
C GLU A 180 7.73 -14.97 7.86
N LYS A 181 8.40 -14.46 8.90
CA LYS A 181 9.43 -15.21 9.65
C LYS A 181 8.84 -16.49 10.26
N ARG A 182 7.62 -16.42 10.82
CA ARG A 182 6.95 -17.59 11.39
C ARG A 182 6.63 -18.63 10.31
N VAL A 183 6.03 -18.23 9.19
CA VAL A 183 5.72 -19.16 8.09
C VAL A 183 6.99 -19.81 7.54
N ALA A 184 8.08 -19.05 7.38
CA ALA A 184 9.36 -19.57 6.90
C ALA A 184 9.99 -20.58 7.89
N ALA A 185 9.82 -20.36 9.20
CA ALA A 185 10.36 -21.26 10.23
C ALA A 185 9.51 -22.52 10.43
N GLU A 186 8.20 -22.39 10.36
CA GLU A 186 7.24 -23.46 10.64
C GLU A 186 6.99 -24.37 9.42
N GLY A 187 7.06 -23.84 8.21
CA GLY A 187 6.76 -24.53 6.96
C GLY A 187 5.24 -24.71 6.71
N LEU A 188 4.91 -25.28 5.54
CA LEU A 188 3.51 -25.43 5.11
C LEU A 188 2.73 -26.44 5.95
N ASP A 189 3.38 -27.53 6.39
CA ASP A 189 2.73 -28.65 7.09
C ASP A 189 2.11 -28.26 8.45
N THR A 190 2.54 -27.14 9.00
CA THR A 190 2.00 -26.60 10.27
C THR A 190 0.83 -25.64 10.09
N LEU A 191 0.51 -25.25 8.84
CA LEU A 191 -0.55 -24.32 8.51
C LEU A 191 -1.90 -25.03 8.44
N ASP A 192 -2.60 -25.11 9.58
CA ASP A 192 -3.99 -25.54 9.58
C ASP A 192 -4.92 -24.54 8.84
N ALA A 193 -6.16 -24.96 8.57
CA ALA A 193 -7.15 -24.14 7.86
C ALA A 193 -7.45 -22.79 8.58
N LYS A 194 -7.35 -22.74 9.90
CA LYS A 194 -7.57 -21.54 10.71
C LYS A 194 -6.41 -20.57 10.53
N ARG A 195 -5.18 -21.06 10.62
CA ARG A 195 -3.95 -20.30 10.44
C ARG A 195 -3.86 -19.75 9.01
N LEU A 196 -4.09 -20.60 8.01
CA LEU A 196 -4.10 -20.21 6.61
C LEU A 196 -5.14 -19.11 6.35
N ARG A 197 -6.36 -19.27 6.87
CA ARG A 197 -7.41 -18.24 6.75
C ARG A 197 -7.00 -16.90 7.37
N LYS A 198 -6.29 -16.91 8.51
CA LYS A 198 -5.74 -15.70 9.12
C LYS A 198 -4.74 -15.03 8.19
N LEU A 199 -3.77 -15.77 7.66
CA LEU A 199 -2.76 -15.24 6.73
C LEU A 199 -3.41 -14.66 5.46
N LYS A 200 -4.43 -15.34 4.92
CA LYS A 200 -5.19 -14.82 3.76
C LYS A 200 -5.94 -13.53 4.09
N ARG A 201 -6.50 -13.39 5.29
CA ARG A 201 -7.12 -12.14 5.76
C ARG A 201 -6.11 -11.01 5.98
N ASP A 202 -4.89 -11.33 6.36
CA ASP A 202 -3.79 -10.37 6.46
C ASP A 202 -3.19 -10.01 5.09
N GLY A 203 -3.67 -10.63 4.00
CA GLY A 203 -3.36 -10.25 2.62
C GLY A 203 -2.28 -11.09 1.94
N PHE A 204 -1.77 -12.15 2.55
CA PHE A 204 -0.78 -13.03 1.94
C PHE A 204 -1.33 -13.73 0.69
N SER A 205 -0.58 -13.69 -0.41
CA SER A 205 -0.86 -14.47 -1.62
C SER A 205 -0.39 -15.91 -1.46
N ASP A 206 -0.97 -16.82 -2.25
CA ASP A 206 -0.49 -18.22 -2.29
C ASP A 206 0.96 -18.26 -2.77
N ALA A 207 1.31 -17.46 -3.77
CA ALA A 207 2.67 -17.33 -4.26
C ALA A 207 3.65 -16.86 -3.17
N ARG A 208 3.26 -15.88 -2.32
CA ARG A 208 4.13 -15.45 -1.23
C ARG A 208 4.29 -16.52 -0.15
N LEU A 209 3.20 -17.17 0.22
CA LEU A 209 3.25 -18.27 1.19
C LEU A 209 4.10 -19.44 0.68
N ALA A 210 3.99 -19.78 -0.60
CA ALA A 210 4.80 -20.80 -1.24
C ALA A 210 6.30 -20.47 -1.17
N GLN A 211 6.68 -19.24 -1.52
CA GLN A 211 8.07 -18.77 -1.40
C GLN A 211 8.61 -18.90 0.03
N LEU A 212 7.84 -18.46 1.02
CA LEU A 212 8.22 -18.49 2.43
C LEU A 212 8.38 -19.93 2.96
N ALA A 213 7.48 -20.82 2.54
CA ALA A 213 7.48 -22.22 2.96
C ALA A 213 8.40 -23.12 2.11
N GLY A 214 9.09 -22.59 1.10
CA GLY A 214 9.98 -23.36 0.22
C GLY A 214 9.24 -24.39 -0.65
N THR A 215 8.01 -24.09 -1.09
CA THR A 215 7.16 -24.97 -1.89
C THR A 215 6.59 -24.25 -3.12
N ASP A 216 5.71 -24.89 -3.86
CA ASP A 216 5.01 -24.28 -4.99
C ASP A 216 3.61 -23.75 -4.62
N GLU A 217 3.06 -22.87 -5.45
CA GLU A 217 1.77 -22.23 -5.22
C GLU A 217 0.60 -23.25 -5.23
N ALA A 218 0.72 -24.36 -5.97
CA ALA A 218 -0.33 -25.37 -6.05
C ALA A 218 -0.46 -26.14 -4.71
N ALA A 219 0.65 -26.33 -4.00
CA ALA A 219 0.65 -26.95 -2.69
C ALA A 219 -0.01 -26.09 -1.59
N VAL A 220 -0.02 -24.77 -1.76
CA VAL A 220 -0.66 -23.84 -0.82
C VAL A 220 -2.18 -23.78 -1.03
N ARG A 221 -2.67 -24.05 -2.24
CA ARG A 221 -4.10 -24.06 -2.61
C ARG A 221 -4.83 -25.29 -2.11
#